data_ea5cf6e8ecce5844b7bf20be8e312b46
#
_entry.id   ea5cf6e8ecce5844b7bf20be8e312b46
#
_cell.length_a   1.000
_cell.length_b   1.000
_cell.length_c   1.000
_cell.angle_alpha   90.00
_cell.angle_beta   90.00
_cell.angle_gamma   90.00
#
_symmetry.space_group_name_H-M   'P 1'
#
loop_
_entity.id
_entity.type
_entity.pdbx_description
1 polymer ?
#
loop_
_entity_poly.entity_id
_entity_poly.type
_entity_poly.pdbx_seq_one_letter_code
_entity_poly.pdbx_strand_id
1 'polypeptide(L)'
;MPPHLIDGEPHDHSHDRPKRHRAPGEALRIGIGGPVGSGKTALVAALCRQLREELSLAVLTNDIYTTEDADFLRRHAVLPDERITAVQTGGCPHTAIRDDITANLDAIDDLVAANPPLDLILVESGGDNLTATFSSGLIDVQIFVVDVAGGDKVPRKGGPGVTFSDLLVVNKTDLAPLVGADLGVMERDAAKVRDGRPTALVSLTDDPAATPVLAWVREQLRVAAEQDAATGVAH
;
A
#
# COMPACT_ATOMS: atom_id res chain seq x y z
N MET A 1 14.63 53.59 -2.77
CA MET A 1 14.00 52.36 -2.22
C MET A 1 14.84 51.19 -2.68
N PRO A 2 15.55 50.48 -1.81
CA PRO A 2 16.29 49.28 -2.18
C PRO A 2 15.32 48.07 -2.24
N PRO A 3 15.57 47.06 -3.10
CA PRO A 3 14.73 45.90 -3.19
C PRO A 3 14.95 45.00 -1.95
N HIS A 4 13.85 44.59 -1.34
CA HIS A 4 13.83 43.58 -0.31
C HIS A 4 14.20 42.22 -0.93
N LEU A 5 15.36 41.68 -0.57
CA LEU A 5 15.74 40.31 -0.73
C LEU A 5 14.87 39.49 0.27
N ILE A 6 14.03 38.64 -0.27
CA ILE A 6 13.36 37.60 0.53
C ILE A 6 14.38 36.49 0.66
N ASP A 7 15.03 36.40 1.82
CA ASP A 7 15.80 35.21 2.20
C ASP A 7 14.83 34.05 2.37
N GLY A 8 14.69 33.24 1.33
CA GLY A 8 14.03 31.96 1.40
C GLY A 8 14.96 30.99 2.11
N GLU A 9 14.78 30.78 3.40
CA GLU A 9 15.36 29.62 4.05
C GLU A 9 14.88 28.35 3.31
N PRO A 10 15.76 27.38 3.04
CA PRO A 10 15.33 26.10 2.51
C PRO A 10 14.45 25.44 3.57
N HIS A 11 13.15 25.41 3.35
CA HIS A 11 12.25 24.61 4.14
C HIS A 11 12.69 23.15 3.96
N ASP A 12 13.28 22.59 5.01
CA ASP A 12 13.53 21.17 5.16
C ASP A 12 12.17 20.47 5.19
N HIS A 13 11.73 20.02 4.02
CA HIS A 13 10.58 19.17 3.87
C HIS A 13 11.01 17.72 4.10
N SER A 14 11.54 17.42 5.29
CA SER A 14 11.59 16.04 5.77
C SER A 14 10.14 15.57 5.96
N HIS A 15 9.52 15.13 4.88
CA HIS A 15 8.16 14.58 4.85
C HIS A 15 8.14 13.16 5.43
N ASP A 16 8.71 12.98 6.61
CA ASP A 16 8.46 11.79 7.40
C ASP A 16 7.01 11.88 7.90
N ARG A 17 6.14 11.03 7.32
CA ARG A 17 4.80 10.84 7.88
C ARG A 17 4.96 10.40 9.34
N PRO A 18 4.13 10.93 10.26
CA PRO A 18 4.02 10.32 11.57
C PRO A 18 3.69 8.84 11.36
N LYS A 19 4.53 7.95 11.84
CA LYS A 19 4.27 6.50 11.78
C LYS A 19 3.28 6.12 12.87
N ARG A 20 2.43 5.10 12.59
CA ARG A 20 1.59 4.50 13.63
C ARG A 20 2.49 4.01 14.77
N HIS A 21 2.08 4.29 15.98
CA HIS A 21 2.72 3.68 17.14
C HIS A 21 2.17 2.26 17.29
N ARG A 22 2.78 1.29 16.57
CA ARG A 22 2.45 -0.12 16.67
C ARG A 22 2.90 -0.63 18.04
N ALA A 23 2.00 -1.23 18.82
CA ALA A 23 2.40 -1.92 20.04
C ALA A 23 3.14 -3.21 19.69
N PRO A 24 4.12 -3.63 20.54
CA PRO A 24 4.81 -4.90 20.34
C PRO A 24 3.81 -6.07 20.27
N GLY A 25 3.99 -6.95 19.28
CA GLY A 25 3.09 -8.08 19.03
C GLY A 25 1.80 -7.77 18.28
N GLU A 26 1.53 -6.52 17.94
CA GLU A 26 0.45 -6.20 16.99
C GLU A 26 0.85 -6.56 15.56
N ALA A 27 -0.14 -7.01 14.77
CA ALA A 27 0.04 -7.26 13.35
C ALA A 27 0.58 -6.02 12.62
N LEU A 28 1.53 -6.23 11.71
CA LEU A 28 1.95 -5.20 10.78
C LEU A 28 0.79 -4.88 9.83
N ARG A 29 0.46 -3.60 9.66
CA ARG A 29 -0.60 -3.15 8.75
C ARG A 29 -0.01 -2.49 7.51
N ILE A 30 -0.23 -3.09 6.34
CA ILE A 30 0.25 -2.57 5.06
C ILE A 30 -0.93 -2.04 4.26
N GLY A 31 -0.95 -0.72 3.99
CA GLY A 31 -1.93 -0.11 3.10
C GLY A 31 -1.56 -0.30 1.63
N ILE A 32 -2.51 -0.71 0.79
CA ILE A 32 -2.33 -0.88 -0.66
C ILE A 32 -3.31 0.06 -1.37
N GLY A 33 -2.77 1.18 -1.87
CA GLY A 33 -3.53 2.21 -2.58
C GLY A 33 -3.21 2.27 -4.07
N GLY A 34 -4.01 3.01 -4.81
CA GLY A 34 -3.78 3.25 -6.24
C GLY A 34 -5.07 3.36 -7.06
N PRO A 35 -4.98 3.79 -8.33
CA PRO A 35 -6.12 3.97 -9.21
C PRO A 35 -6.92 2.69 -9.46
N VAL A 36 -8.18 2.86 -9.89
CA VAL A 36 -8.99 1.75 -10.39
C VAL A 36 -8.26 1.06 -11.56
N GLY A 37 -8.26 -0.27 -11.54
CA GLY A 37 -7.64 -1.07 -12.59
C GLY A 37 -6.11 -1.16 -12.53
N SER A 38 -5.41 -0.54 -11.57
CA SER A 38 -3.95 -0.64 -11.45
C SER A 38 -3.45 -2.04 -11.03
N GLY A 39 -4.35 -2.89 -10.53
CA GLY A 39 -4.03 -4.27 -10.11
C GLY A 39 -3.77 -4.44 -8.62
N LYS A 40 -4.29 -3.55 -7.77
CA LYS A 40 -4.20 -3.66 -6.30
C LYS A 40 -4.69 -5.01 -5.78
N THR A 41 -5.93 -5.37 -6.10
CA THR A 41 -6.57 -6.62 -5.65
C THR A 41 -5.81 -7.86 -6.15
N ALA A 42 -5.30 -7.80 -7.38
CA ALA A 42 -4.45 -8.87 -7.92
C ALA A 42 -3.12 -8.99 -7.16
N LEU A 43 -2.52 -7.86 -6.77
CA LEU A 43 -1.31 -7.83 -5.93
C LEU A 43 -1.60 -8.37 -4.53
N VAL A 44 -2.70 -7.96 -3.89
CA VAL A 44 -3.17 -8.51 -2.60
C VAL A 44 -3.30 -10.02 -2.69
N ALA A 45 -3.97 -10.53 -3.74
CA ALA A 45 -4.12 -11.96 -3.97
C ALA A 45 -2.77 -12.67 -4.15
N ALA A 46 -1.83 -12.08 -4.88
CA ALA A 46 -0.49 -12.63 -5.06
C ALA A 46 0.26 -12.73 -3.73
N LEU A 47 0.28 -11.66 -2.93
CA LEU A 47 0.93 -11.63 -1.62
C LEU A 47 0.30 -12.66 -0.66
N CYS A 48 -1.04 -12.74 -0.61
CA CYS A 48 -1.73 -13.73 0.23
C CYS A 48 -1.32 -15.16 -0.13
N ARG A 49 -1.30 -15.52 -1.42
CA ARG A 49 -0.90 -16.88 -1.85
C ARG A 49 0.53 -17.22 -1.46
N GLN A 50 1.43 -16.26 -1.49
CA GLN A 50 2.84 -16.47 -1.16
C GLN A 50 3.11 -16.54 0.35
N LEU A 51 2.30 -15.85 1.16
CA LEU A 51 2.58 -15.69 2.59
C LEU A 51 1.70 -16.56 3.51
N ARG A 52 0.54 -17.05 3.04
CA ARG A 52 -0.45 -17.75 3.89
C ARG A 52 0.03 -19.02 4.57
N GLU A 53 1.06 -19.67 4.03
CA GLU A 53 1.64 -20.88 4.63
C GLU A 53 2.72 -20.56 5.68
N GLU A 54 3.23 -19.30 5.65
CA GLU A 54 4.30 -18.83 6.54
C GLU A 54 3.75 -17.93 7.66
N LEU A 55 2.66 -17.20 7.40
CA LEU A 55 2.14 -16.15 8.25
C LEU A 55 0.64 -16.28 8.50
N SER A 56 0.22 -15.86 9.68
CA SER A 56 -1.18 -15.59 9.99
C SER A 56 -1.55 -14.20 9.47
N LEU A 57 -2.27 -14.14 8.33
CA LEU A 57 -2.61 -12.87 7.70
C LEU A 57 -4.11 -12.72 7.44
N ALA A 58 -4.57 -11.47 7.37
CA ALA A 58 -5.93 -11.08 7.03
C ALA A 58 -5.94 -9.94 6.02
N VAL A 59 -7.07 -9.75 5.35
CA VAL A 59 -7.29 -8.69 4.36
C VAL A 59 -8.53 -7.89 4.72
N LEU A 60 -8.38 -6.56 4.67
CA LEU A 60 -9.47 -5.61 4.73
C LEU A 60 -9.52 -4.86 3.39
N THR A 61 -10.64 -4.96 2.67
CA THR A 61 -10.86 -4.19 1.44
C THR A 61 -11.83 -3.03 1.70
N ASN A 62 -11.54 -1.89 1.08
CA ASN A 62 -12.44 -0.76 1.07
C ASN A 62 -13.02 -0.59 -0.33
N ASP A 63 -14.34 -0.43 -0.43
CA ASP A 63 -14.99 -0.10 -1.68
C ASP A 63 -16.16 0.88 -1.42
N ILE A 64 -16.56 1.63 -2.45
CA ILE A 64 -17.56 2.68 -2.32
C ILE A 64 -18.95 2.09 -2.09
N TYR A 65 -19.37 1.15 -2.92
CA TYR A 65 -20.73 0.60 -2.94
C TYR A 65 -20.79 -0.91 -3.07
N THR A 66 -19.65 -1.59 -3.23
CA THR A 66 -19.61 -3.01 -3.52
C THR A 66 -18.70 -3.76 -2.55
N THR A 67 -18.71 -5.08 -2.65
CA THR A 67 -17.76 -5.97 -1.99
C THR A 67 -16.91 -6.71 -3.02
N GLU A 68 -16.82 -6.16 -4.25
CA GLU A 68 -16.29 -6.86 -5.41
C GLU A 68 -14.86 -7.33 -5.22
N ASP A 69 -14.00 -6.51 -4.61
CA ASP A 69 -12.60 -6.85 -4.30
C ASP A 69 -12.53 -8.01 -3.28
N ALA A 70 -13.31 -7.95 -2.20
CA ALA A 70 -13.39 -9.05 -1.23
C ALA A 70 -13.94 -10.33 -1.87
N ASP A 71 -14.97 -10.21 -2.70
CA ASP A 71 -15.60 -11.33 -3.39
C ASP A 71 -14.65 -11.95 -4.42
N PHE A 72 -13.81 -11.12 -5.07
CA PHE A 72 -12.73 -11.61 -5.93
C PHE A 72 -11.75 -12.47 -5.12
N LEU A 73 -11.29 -11.98 -3.97
CA LEU A 73 -10.35 -12.72 -3.11
C LEU A 73 -10.95 -14.04 -2.59
N ARG A 74 -12.23 -14.03 -2.18
CA ARG A 74 -12.96 -15.24 -1.75
C ARG A 74 -13.11 -16.23 -2.89
N ARG A 75 -13.59 -15.81 -4.06
CA ARG A 75 -13.74 -16.69 -5.25
C ARG A 75 -12.44 -17.35 -5.67
N HIS A 76 -11.30 -16.70 -5.44
CA HIS A 76 -9.98 -17.23 -5.75
C HIS A 76 -9.35 -18.01 -4.59
N ALA A 77 -10.09 -18.20 -3.48
CA ALA A 77 -9.68 -18.95 -2.30
C ALA A 77 -8.25 -18.57 -1.82
N VAL A 78 -7.95 -17.27 -1.81
CA VAL A 78 -6.61 -16.80 -1.42
C VAL A 78 -6.37 -16.95 0.08
N LEU A 79 -7.45 -16.79 0.88
CA LEU A 79 -7.51 -16.99 2.32
C LEU A 79 -8.88 -17.60 2.69
N PRO A 80 -9.05 -18.17 3.90
CA PRO A 80 -10.35 -18.48 4.49
C PRO A 80 -11.24 -17.21 4.58
N ASP A 81 -12.55 -17.40 4.42
CA ASP A 81 -13.51 -16.30 4.34
C ASP A 81 -13.51 -15.40 5.59
N GLU A 82 -13.30 -15.98 6.77
CA GLU A 82 -13.21 -15.28 8.05
C GLU A 82 -11.98 -14.34 8.16
N ARG A 83 -11.04 -14.45 7.23
CA ARG A 83 -9.83 -13.59 7.14
C ARG A 83 -9.94 -12.49 6.09
N ILE A 84 -11.11 -12.38 5.44
CA ILE A 84 -11.37 -11.35 4.41
C ILE A 84 -12.59 -10.54 4.82
N THR A 85 -12.39 -9.25 5.10
CA THR A 85 -13.46 -8.33 5.47
C THR A 85 -13.56 -7.19 4.45
N ALA A 86 -14.78 -6.77 4.13
CA ALA A 86 -15.07 -5.63 3.29
C ALA A 86 -15.69 -4.50 4.12
N VAL A 87 -15.18 -3.29 3.97
CA VAL A 87 -15.78 -2.06 4.49
C VAL A 87 -16.35 -1.24 3.34
N GLN A 88 -17.65 -0.99 3.39
CA GLN A 88 -18.31 -0.09 2.44
C GLN A 88 -18.16 1.35 2.94
N THR A 89 -17.44 2.17 2.18
CA THR A 89 -17.01 3.50 2.61
C THR A 89 -18.01 4.62 2.29
N GLY A 90 -19.11 4.30 1.57
CA GLY A 90 -20.03 5.32 1.09
C GLY A 90 -19.41 6.25 0.05
N GLY A 91 -19.96 7.44 -0.12
CA GLY A 91 -19.65 8.32 -1.25
C GLY A 91 -18.22 8.85 -1.41
N CYS A 92 -17.29 8.59 -0.48
CA CYS A 92 -15.90 9.06 -0.59
C CYS A 92 -14.91 8.06 0.02
N PRO A 93 -14.22 7.24 -0.80
CA PRO A 93 -13.27 6.25 -0.33
C PRO A 93 -12.04 6.86 0.38
N HIS A 94 -11.64 8.08 0.02
CA HIS A 94 -10.53 8.78 0.69
C HIS A 94 -10.84 9.06 2.17
N THR A 95 -12.08 9.40 2.50
CA THR A 95 -12.47 9.71 3.86
C THR A 95 -12.24 8.51 4.77
N ALA A 96 -12.64 7.33 4.36
CA ALA A 96 -12.55 6.12 5.19
C ALA A 96 -11.11 5.66 5.48
N ILE A 97 -10.17 5.92 4.59
CA ILE A 97 -8.77 5.51 4.78
C ILE A 97 -7.90 6.63 5.36
N ARG A 98 -8.38 7.89 5.40
CA ARG A 98 -7.57 9.05 5.80
C ARG A 98 -8.21 9.92 6.88
N ASP A 99 -9.46 10.35 6.70
CA ASP A 99 -10.07 11.39 7.52
C ASP A 99 -10.93 10.82 8.66
N ASP A 100 -11.74 9.79 8.39
CA ASP A 100 -12.53 9.05 9.38
C ASP A 100 -12.31 7.54 9.21
N ILE A 101 -11.32 7.05 9.91
CA ILE A 101 -10.87 5.65 9.83
C ILE A 101 -11.62 4.71 10.79
N THR A 102 -12.64 5.19 11.49
CA THR A 102 -13.32 4.45 12.57
C THR A 102 -13.83 3.10 12.08
N ALA A 103 -14.56 3.06 10.96
CA ALA A 103 -15.10 1.80 10.43
C ALA A 103 -14.00 0.78 10.05
N ASN A 104 -12.86 1.27 9.59
CA ASN A 104 -11.72 0.41 9.29
C ASN A 104 -11.05 -0.12 10.57
N LEU A 105 -10.94 0.69 11.62
CA LEU A 105 -10.40 0.26 12.90
C LEU A 105 -11.30 -0.78 13.56
N ASP A 106 -12.62 -0.55 13.59
CA ASP A 106 -13.60 -1.52 14.12
C ASP A 106 -13.49 -2.86 13.37
N ALA A 107 -13.41 -2.83 12.03
CA ALA A 107 -13.26 -4.04 11.22
C ALA A 107 -11.92 -4.75 11.45
N ILE A 108 -10.84 -4.04 11.72
CA ILE A 108 -9.54 -4.61 12.10
C ILE A 108 -9.63 -5.26 13.48
N ASP A 109 -10.28 -4.62 14.44
CA ASP A 109 -10.45 -5.17 15.79
C ASP A 109 -11.28 -6.46 15.75
N ASP A 110 -12.31 -6.52 14.93
CA ASP A 110 -13.11 -7.74 14.69
C ASP A 110 -12.27 -8.84 14.04
N LEU A 111 -11.45 -8.51 13.04
CA LEU A 111 -10.53 -9.47 12.39
C LEU A 111 -9.52 -10.05 13.39
N VAL A 112 -8.91 -9.20 14.23
CA VAL A 112 -7.95 -9.62 15.25
C VAL A 112 -8.63 -10.49 16.31
N ALA A 113 -9.85 -10.12 16.75
CA ALA A 113 -10.59 -10.90 17.74
C ALA A 113 -11.00 -12.29 17.20
N ALA A 114 -11.35 -12.39 15.92
CA ALA A 114 -11.73 -13.64 15.27
C ALA A 114 -10.54 -14.55 14.92
N ASN A 115 -9.35 -14.00 14.72
CA ASN A 115 -8.18 -14.70 14.16
C ASN A 115 -6.87 -14.44 14.94
N PRO A 116 -6.79 -14.67 16.26
CA PRO A 116 -5.55 -14.44 16.99
C PRO A 116 -4.58 -15.63 16.83
N PRO A 117 -3.25 -15.38 16.80
CA PRO A 117 -2.60 -14.11 16.52
C PRO A 117 -2.57 -13.81 15.00
N LEU A 118 -2.53 -12.53 14.63
CA LEU A 118 -2.25 -12.12 13.25
C LEU A 118 -0.85 -11.48 13.18
N ASP A 119 -0.08 -11.85 12.13
CA ASP A 119 1.24 -11.27 11.84
C ASP A 119 1.12 -10.07 10.89
N LEU A 120 0.17 -10.14 9.94
CA LEU A 120 0.02 -9.16 8.86
C LEU A 120 -1.45 -8.88 8.54
N ILE A 121 -1.79 -7.60 8.37
CA ILE A 121 -3.08 -7.17 7.82
C ILE A 121 -2.81 -6.32 6.57
N LEU A 122 -3.34 -6.75 5.42
CA LEU A 122 -3.33 -5.96 4.20
C LEU A 122 -4.62 -5.13 4.14
N VAL A 123 -4.47 -3.82 4.00
CA VAL A 123 -5.61 -2.88 3.91
C VAL A 123 -5.63 -2.29 2.50
N GLU A 124 -6.56 -2.75 1.68
CA GLU A 124 -6.74 -2.25 0.31
C GLU A 124 -7.66 -1.03 0.29
N SER A 125 -7.26 0.04 -0.41
CA SER A 125 -8.14 1.17 -0.66
C SER A 125 -9.11 0.87 -1.79
N GLY A 126 -10.27 1.49 -1.78
CA GLY A 126 -11.10 1.64 -2.98
C GLY A 126 -10.31 2.26 -4.12
N GLY A 127 -10.77 2.11 -5.36
CA GLY A 127 -10.05 2.64 -6.51
C GLY A 127 -10.02 4.18 -6.48
N ASP A 128 -8.86 4.74 -6.19
CA ASP A 128 -8.63 6.16 -6.04
C ASP A 128 -7.77 6.75 -7.16
N ASN A 129 -7.69 8.08 -7.22
CA ASN A 129 -6.72 8.77 -8.07
C ASN A 129 -5.31 8.77 -7.41
N LEU A 130 -4.35 9.49 -8.00
CA LEU A 130 -2.97 9.56 -7.51
C LEU A 130 -2.80 10.27 -6.14
N THR A 131 -3.90 10.74 -5.54
CA THR A 131 -3.88 11.47 -4.26
C THR A 131 -4.16 10.60 -3.04
N ALA A 132 -4.52 9.32 -3.22
CA ALA A 132 -4.84 8.41 -2.14
C ALA A 132 -3.65 8.22 -1.19
N THR A 133 -3.86 8.60 0.05
CA THR A 133 -2.93 8.35 1.15
C THR A 133 -3.70 7.84 2.35
N PHE A 134 -3.15 6.85 3.01
CA PHE A 134 -3.72 6.32 4.24
C PHE A 134 -3.38 7.20 5.44
N SER A 135 -4.24 7.23 6.43
CA SER A 135 -3.92 7.75 7.77
C SER A 135 -2.82 6.91 8.41
N SER A 136 -1.87 7.59 9.07
CA SER A 136 -0.87 6.91 9.90
C SER A 136 -1.48 6.25 11.15
N GLY A 137 -2.73 6.52 11.49
CA GLY A 137 -3.46 5.78 12.52
C GLY A 137 -3.98 4.42 12.05
N LEU A 138 -4.11 4.23 10.74
CA LEU A 138 -4.68 3.01 10.16
C LEU A 138 -3.60 1.99 9.77
N ILE A 139 -2.50 2.44 9.17
CA ILE A 139 -1.45 1.57 8.63
C ILE A 139 -0.06 1.97 9.12
N ASP A 140 0.88 1.02 9.05
CA ASP A 140 2.30 1.24 9.39
C ASP A 140 3.10 1.70 8.17
N VAL A 141 2.91 1.05 7.02
CA VAL A 141 3.58 1.34 5.74
C VAL A 141 2.62 1.26 4.57
N GLN A 142 2.91 2.00 3.50
CA GLN A 142 2.05 2.09 2.32
C GLN A 142 2.76 1.62 1.05
N ILE A 143 2.09 0.71 0.33
CA ILE A 143 2.36 0.41 -1.09
C ILE A 143 1.39 1.25 -1.93
N PHE A 144 1.89 1.90 -2.97
CA PHE A 144 1.05 2.57 -3.96
C PHE A 144 1.24 1.95 -5.33
N VAL A 145 0.15 1.49 -5.96
CA VAL A 145 0.18 0.75 -7.22
C VAL A 145 -0.32 1.66 -8.34
N VAL A 146 0.50 1.85 -9.35
CA VAL A 146 0.13 2.43 -10.65
C VAL A 146 0.39 1.41 -11.73
N ASP A 147 -0.10 1.63 -12.96
CA ASP A 147 0.23 0.77 -14.08
C ASP A 147 0.77 1.56 -15.28
N VAL A 148 1.37 0.85 -16.22
CA VAL A 148 1.98 1.46 -17.42
C VAL A 148 0.96 2.06 -18.38
N ALA A 149 -0.33 1.66 -18.31
CA ALA A 149 -1.38 2.18 -19.17
C ALA A 149 -1.69 3.66 -18.90
N GLY A 150 -1.36 4.15 -17.70
CA GLY A 150 -1.40 5.58 -17.38
C GLY A 150 -0.35 6.42 -18.11
N GLY A 151 0.59 5.77 -18.79
CA GLY A 151 1.71 6.37 -19.53
C GLY A 151 2.96 6.62 -18.68
N ASP A 152 4.11 6.75 -19.35
CA ASP A 152 5.42 6.89 -18.71
C ASP A 152 5.60 8.14 -17.83
N LYS A 153 4.69 9.11 -17.99
CA LYS A 153 4.70 10.38 -17.23
C LYS A 153 4.05 10.29 -15.85
N VAL A 154 3.40 9.16 -15.52
CA VAL A 154 2.69 9.02 -14.23
C VAL A 154 3.60 9.26 -13.04
N PRO A 155 4.80 8.66 -12.93
CA PRO A 155 5.68 8.93 -11.79
C PRO A 155 6.10 10.40 -11.70
N ARG A 156 6.42 11.03 -12.85
CA ARG A 156 6.85 12.45 -12.91
C ARG A 156 5.75 13.42 -12.51
N LYS A 157 4.48 13.14 -12.86
CA LYS A 157 3.34 13.96 -12.45
C LYS A 157 3.15 13.93 -10.94
N GLY A 158 3.62 12.87 -10.29
CA GLY A 158 3.57 12.74 -8.86
C GLY A 158 2.15 12.61 -8.33
N GLY A 159 1.96 13.15 -7.16
CA GLY A 159 0.79 13.05 -6.32
C GLY A 159 1.16 12.37 -5.02
N PRO A 160 0.44 12.66 -3.93
CA PRO A 160 0.80 12.17 -2.60
C PRO A 160 1.00 10.65 -2.53
N GLY A 161 0.15 9.88 -3.24
CA GLY A 161 0.27 8.42 -3.29
C GLY A 161 1.60 7.97 -3.92
N VAL A 162 1.98 8.57 -5.05
CA VAL A 162 3.25 8.27 -5.72
C VAL A 162 4.45 8.73 -4.91
N THR A 163 4.40 9.97 -4.40
CA THR A 163 5.57 10.62 -3.79
C THR A 163 5.86 10.09 -2.39
N PHE A 164 4.82 9.84 -1.57
CA PHE A 164 4.98 9.58 -0.14
C PHE A 164 4.76 8.11 0.27
N SER A 165 4.35 7.22 -0.62
CA SER A 165 4.29 5.80 -0.29
C SER A 165 5.67 5.23 0.03
N ASP A 166 5.72 4.24 0.90
CA ASP A 166 6.98 3.57 1.27
C ASP A 166 7.50 2.73 0.09
N LEU A 167 6.60 2.10 -0.67
CA LEU A 167 6.91 1.43 -1.94
C LEU A 167 5.97 1.91 -3.05
N LEU A 168 6.53 2.31 -4.19
CA LEU A 168 5.78 2.50 -5.44
C LEU A 168 5.88 1.21 -6.27
N VAL A 169 4.74 0.71 -6.72
CA VAL A 169 4.66 -0.42 -7.66
C VAL A 169 4.17 0.09 -9.00
N VAL A 170 4.97 -0.09 -10.05
CA VAL A 170 4.57 0.11 -11.44
C VAL A 170 4.24 -1.24 -12.03
N ASN A 171 2.94 -1.53 -12.14
CA ASN A 171 2.41 -2.83 -12.56
C ASN A 171 2.17 -2.90 -14.07
N LYS A 172 1.89 -4.12 -14.57
CA LYS A 172 1.58 -4.44 -15.97
C LYS A 172 2.70 -4.06 -16.94
N THR A 173 3.95 -4.24 -16.51
CA THR A 173 5.13 -3.88 -17.33
C THR A 173 5.18 -4.64 -18.65
N ASP A 174 4.56 -5.81 -18.74
CA ASP A 174 4.32 -6.58 -19.97
C ASP A 174 3.56 -5.79 -21.03
N LEU A 175 2.69 -4.87 -20.64
CA LEU A 175 1.93 -4.02 -21.56
C LEU A 175 2.71 -2.76 -22.02
N ALA A 176 3.87 -2.46 -21.43
CA ALA A 176 4.61 -1.23 -21.75
C ALA A 176 4.87 -1.02 -23.24
N PRO A 177 5.29 -2.04 -24.03
CA PRO A 177 5.47 -1.87 -25.48
C PRO A 177 4.15 -1.56 -26.22
N LEU A 178 3.03 -2.08 -25.74
CA LEU A 178 1.71 -1.92 -26.38
C LEU A 178 1.13 -0.53 -26.15
N VAL A 179 1.45 0.10 -25.04
CA VAL A 179 0.97 1.45 -24.67
C VAL A 179 2.00 2.53 -24.92
N GLY A 180 3.19 2.17 -25.45
CA GLY A 180 4.27 3.10 -25.73
C GLY A 180 4.88 3.73 -24.47
N ALA A 181 4.85 3.04 -23.34
CA ALA A 181 5.47 3.48 -22.10
C ALA A 181 6.95 3.05 -22.03
N ASP A 182 7.82 3.98 -21.65
CA ASP A 182 9.24 3.73 -21.42
C ASP A 182 9.47 3.47 -19.92
N LEU A 183 9.74 2.21 -19.57
CA LEU A 183 9.99 1.78 -18.18
C LEU A 183 11.21 2.48 -17.57
N GLY A 184 12.26 2.73 -18.37
CA GLY A 184 13.46 3.44 -17.90
C GLY A 184 13.16 4.91 -17.60
N VAL A 185 12.23 5.53 -18.33
CA VAL A 185 11.72 6.88 -17.99
C VAL A 185 10.95 6.82 -16.69
N MET A 186 10.04 5.86 -16.52
CA MET A 186 9.22 5.73 -15.30
C MET A 186 10.11 5.52 -14.06
N GLU A 187 11.13 4.68 -14.15
CA GLU A 187 12.06 4.40 -13.05
C GLU A 187 12.86 5.64 -12.66
N ARG A 188 13.47 6.34 -13.64
CA ARG A 188 14.23 7.58 -13.39
C ARG A 188 13.37 8.69 -12.80
N ASP A 189 12.16 8.87 -13.33
CA ASP A 189 11.22 9.88 -12.86
C ASP A 189 10.72 9.55 -11.45
N ALA A 190 10.44 8.28 -11.17
CA ALA A 190 10.08 7.81 -9.83
C ALA A 190 11.21 8.08 -8.83
N ALA A 191 12.45 7.70 -9.14
CA ALA A 191 13.60 7.92 -8.27
C ALA A 191 13.75 9.40 -7.91
N LYS A 192 13.55 10.29 -8.89
CA LYS A 192 13.68 11.74 -8.70
C LYS A 192 12.61 12.33 -7.78
N VAL A 193 11.34 11.94 -7.94
CA VAL A 193 10.24 12.54 -7.16
C VAL A 193 10.03 11.88 -5.79
N ARG A 194 10.68 10.74 -5.55
CA ARG A 194 10.53 9.93 -4.34
C ARG A 194 11.72 10.00 -3.39
N ASP A 195 12.72 10.84 -3.67
CA ASP A 195 13.92 10.96 -2.85
C ASP A 195 14.58 9.60 -2.53
N GLY A 196 14.71 8.75 -3.56
CA GLY A 196 15.32 7.43 -3.43
C GLY A 196 14.45 6.36 -2.74
N ARG A 197 13.20 6.64 -2.37
CA ARG A 197 12.29 5.60 -1.88
C ARG A 197 12.08 4.52 -2.94
N PRO A 198 11.95 3.24 -2.53
CA PRO A 198 11.96 2.12 -3.46
C PRO A 198 10.80 2.14 -4.45
N THR A 199 11.09 1.73 -5.68
CA THR A 199 10.11 1.51 -6.75
C THR A 199 10.31 0.12 -7.30
N ALA A 200 9.22 -0.65 -7.45
CA ALA A 200 9.23 -1.97 -8.06
C ALA A 200 8.48 -1.93 -9.40
N LEU A 201 9.12 -2.42 -10.45
CA LEU A 201 8.53 -2.64 -11.77
C LEU A 201 8.08 -4.10 -11.82
N VAL A 202 6.80 -4.38 -12.02
CA VAL A 202 6.25 -5.74 -11.98
C VAL A 202 5.26 -6.01 -13.11
N SER A 203 5.17 -7.28 -13.51
CA SER A 203 4.07 -7.83 -14.30
C SER A 203 3.53 -9.03 -13.53
N LEU A 204 2.32 -8.94 -13.00
CA LEU A 204 1.70 -10.08 -12.31
C LEU A 204 1.35 -11.22 -13.28
N THR A 205 1.42 -10.99 -14.59
CA THR A 205 1.30 -12.00 -15.62
C THR A 205 2.59 -12.83 -15.75
N ASP A 206 3.74 -12.15 -15.79
CA ASP A 206 5.04 -12.80 -15.98
C ASP A 206 5.64 -13.29 -14.65
N ASP A 207 5.38 -12.57 -13.56
CA ASP A 207 5.76 -12.92 -12.19
C ASP A 207 4.53 -12.91 -11.28
N PRO A 208 3.74 -14.02 -11.25
CA PRO A 208 2.55 -14.11 -10.40
C PRO A 208 2.81 -14.06 -8.90
N ALA A 209 4.07 -14.21 -8.48
CA ALA A 209 4.49 -14.08 -7.08
C ALA A 209 4.75 -12.63 -6.68
N ALA A 210 4.83 -11.70 -7.62
CA ALA A 210 5.23 -10.31 -7.37
C ALA A 210 6.56 -10.24 -6.59
N THR A 211 7.55 -11.00 -7.01
CA THR A 211 8.80 -11.27 -6.28
C THR A 211 9.45 -10.03 -5.66
N PRO A 212 9.59 -8.87 -6.36
CA PRO A 212 10.18 -7.67 -5.75
C PRO A 212 9.34 -7.10 -4.62
N VAL A 213 8.01 -7.14 -4.75
CA VAL A 213 7.08 -6.64 -3.73
C VAL A 213 7.06 -7.58 -2.53
N LEU A 214 7.03 -8.89 -2.77
CA LEU A 214 7.10 -9.92 -1.73
C LEU A 214 8.38 -9.79 -0.90
N ALA A 215 9.53 -9.57 -1.54
CA ALA A 215 10.80 -9.35 -0.85
C ALA A 215 10.73 -8.10 0.04
N TRP A 216 10.14 -7.01 -0.46
CA TRP A 216 9.96 -5.79 0.32
C TRP A 216 9.01 -6.01 1.52
N VAL A 217 7.90 -6.72 1.35
CA VAL A 217 6.98 -7.06 2.46
C VAL A 217 7.68 -7.87 3.55
N ARG A 218 8.47 -8.89 3.17
CA ARG A 218 9.25 -9.68 4.14
C ARG A 218 10.26 -8.82 4.90
N GLU A 219 10.87 -7.85 4.25
CA GLU A 219 11.76 -6.89 4.92
C GLU A 219 11.02 -6.01 5.93
N GLN A 220 9.79 -5.54 5.61
CA GLN A 220 9.00 -4.78 6.57
C GLN A 220 8.61 -5.62 7.80
N LEU A 221 8.26 -6.89 7.60
CA LEU A 221 7.98 -7.83 8.69
C LEU A 221 9.23 -8.07 9.57
N ARG A 222 10.41 -8.21 8.96
CA ARG A 222 11.67 -8.35 9.69
C ARG A 222 11.96 -7.11 10.54
N VAL A 223 11.81 -5.92 9.98
CA VAL A 223 11.98 -4.64 10.69
C VAL A 223 11.00 -4.54 11.86
N ALA A 224 9.73 -4.90 11.65
CA ALA A 224 8.72 -4.90 12.70
C ALA A 224 9.09 -5.85 13.85
N ALA A 225 9.54 -7.07 13.55
CA ALA A 225 9.98 -8.04 14.55
C ALA A 225 11.21 -7.56 15.34
N GLU A 226 12.16 -6.88 14.70
CA GLU A 226 13.32 -6.30 15.38
C GLU A 226 12.92 -5.16 16.35
N GLN A 227 11.94 -4.35 15.97
CA GLN A 227 11.40 -3.32 16.86
C GLN A 227 10.73 -3.93 18.10
N ASP A 228 9.99 -5.03 17.93
CA ASP A 228 9.35 -5.75 19.04
C ASP A 228 10.40 -6.34 19.98
N ALA A 229 11.43 -6.96 19.44
CA ALA A 229 12.54 -7.51 20.23
C ALA A 229 13.30 -6.42 21.02
N ALA A 230 13.48 -5.25 20.43
CA ALA A 230 14.16 -4.12 21.08
C ALA A 230 13.34 -3.54 22.25
N THR A 231 12.01 -3.70 22.24
CA THR A 231 11.14 -3.25 23.34
C THR A 231 10.97 -4.29 24.46
N GLY A 232 11.61 -5.46 24.36
CA GLY A 232 11.65 -6.47 25.41
C GLY A 232 10.43 -7.39 25.46
N VAL A 233 9.60 -7.39 24.44
CA VAL A 233 8.50 -8.35 24.28
C VAL A 233 8.97 -9.46 23.33
N ALA A 234 9.48 -10.54 23.90
CA ALA A 234 9.69 -11.79 23.15
C ALA A 234 8.35 -12.53 23.06
N HIS A 235 8.01 -13.01 21.87
CA HIS A 235 6.90 -13.96 21.65
C HIS A 235 7.19 -15.34 22.21
#